data_2c5795778f3c0262294d14b222b57814
#
_entry.id   2c5795778f3c0262294d14b222b57814
#
_cell.length_a   1.000
_cell.length_b   1.000
_cell.length_c   1.000
_cell.angle_alpha   90.00
_cell.angle_beta   90.00
_cell.angle_gamma   90.00
#
_symmetry.space_group_name_H-M   'P 1'
#
loop_
_entity.id
_entity.type
_entity.pdbx_description
1 polymer ?
#
loop_
_entity_poly.entity_id
_entity_poly.type
_entity_poly.pdbx_seq_one_letter_code
_entity_poly.pdbx_strand_id
1 'polypeptide(L)'
;MDPLIRFSSLVRHGLRFRSRFELIKKDAAPASFAWYPYDSFVNLFPLERLRCMAGLELKEMAGSRPLLDLGTADGALAFFFESLGFTVHACDHSGTNINRMQGVRLVAAALGSKVEIEDIDLDGGWAPAQEYGLALFLGTLYHLKNPFAVLERLSKHARYCFLSTRVAGWSPDHTVELGRVPAAYLLAPDECNQDTTNYWVFSPPGLVRLAERCGWRVLASLRTGARDSDPTTEAGDERQFLLLESSRGEPIS
;
A
#
# COMPACT_ATOMS: atom_id res chain seq x y z
N MET A 1 20.35 12.76 -16.42
CA MET A 1 19.19 11.89 -16.72
C MET A 1 19.78 10.54 -17.10
N ASP A 2 19.68 9.56 -16.22
CA ASP A 2 20.27 8.23 -16.42
C ASP A 2 19.57 7.54 -17.60
N PRO A 3 20.27 7.15 -18.68
CA PRO A 3 19.68 6.57 -19.87
C PRO A 3 19.22 5.11 -19.69
N LEU A 4 19.21 4.57 -18.48
CA LEU A 4 18.92 3.16 -18.19
C LEU A 4 17.59 2.93 -17.43
N ILE A 5 16.64 3.82 -17.49
CA ILE A 5 15.26 3.42 -17.20
C ILE A 5 14.73 2.68 -18.45
N ARG A 6 15.30 1.55 -18.76
CA ARG A 6 14.58 0.50 -19.46
C ARG A 6 13.40 0.20 -18.56
N PHE A 7 12.17 0.48 -19.06
CA PHE A 7 10.95 0.05 -18.37
C PHE A 7 11.17 -1.37 -17.88
N SER A 8 11.21 -1.55 -16.58
CA SER A 8 11.50 -2.85 -15.99
C SER A 8 10.47 -3.86 -16.50
N SER A 9 10.82 -5.12 -16.46
CA SER A 9 9.88 -6.19 -16.83
C SER A 9 8.61 -6.12 -15.99
N LEU A 10 8.72 -5.76 -14.71
CA LEU A 10 7.59 -5.62 -13.78
C LEU A 10 6.57 -4.57 -14.25
N VAL A 11 7.01 -3.35 -14.53
CA VAL A 11 6.12 -2.25 -14.97
C VAL A 11 5.46 -2.60 -16.31
N ARG A 12 6.22 -3.14 -17.27
CA ARG A 12 5.65 -3.56 -18.58
C ARG A 12 4.62 -4.67 -18.45
N HIS A 13 4.87 -5.67 -17.61
CA HIS A 13 3.90 -6.73 -17.32
C HIS A 13 2.66 -6.16 -16.64
N GLY A 14 2.84 -5.25 -15.68
CA GLY A 14 1.75 -4.57 -15.01
C GLY A 14 0.85 -3.78 -15.96
N LEU A 15 1.43 -3.00 -16.88
CA LEU A 15 0.65 -2.26 -17.87
C LEU A 15 -0.17 -3.17 -18.81
N ARG A 16 0.39 -4.33 -19.21
CA ARG A 16 -0.35 -5.33 -20.02
C ARG A 16 -1.47 -5.97 -19.19
N PHE A 17 -1.18 -6.33 -17.94
CA PHE A 17 -2.18 -6.92 -17.06
C PHE A 17 -3.29 -5.94 -16.74
N ARG A 18 -2.98 -4.66 -16.52
CA ARG A 18 -3.95 -3.57 -16.33
C ARG A 18 -5.00 -3.54 -17.44
N SER A 19 -4.58 -3.55 -18.69
CA SER A 19 -5.51 -3.54 -19.83
C SER A 19 -6.47 -4.73 -19.80
N ARG A 20 -5.99 -5.92 -19.45
CA ARG A 20 -6.82 -7.11 -19.27
C ARG A 20 -7.75 -6.98 -18.06
N PHE A 21 -7.24 -6.46 -16.94
CA PHE A 21 -7.99 -6.25 -15.69
C PHE A 21 -9.18 -5.30 -15.91
N GLU A 22 -8.97 -4.19 -16.62
CA GLU A 22 -10.04 -3.25 -16.95
C GLU A 22 -11.12 -3.85 -17.87
N LEU A 23 -10.74 -4.70 -18.82
CA LEU A 23 -11.70 -5.43 -19.65
C LEU A 23 -12.54 -6.39 -18.79
N ILE A 24 -11.90 -7.13 -17.88
CA ILE A 24 -12.58 -8.04 -16.95
C ILE A 24 -13.58 -7.27 -16.07
N LYS A 25 -13.20 -6.12 -15.50
CA LYS A 25 -14.11 -5.28 -14.71
C LYS A 25 -15.34 -4.88 -15.53
N LYS A 26 -15.13 -4.47 -16.77
CA LYS A 26 -16.21 -4.07 -17.67
C LYS A 26 -17.19 -5.20 -17.97
N ASP A 27 -16.69 -6.44 -18.11
CA ASP A 27 -17.50 -7.61 -18.48
C ASP A 27 -18.12 -8.29 -17.25
N ALA A 28 -17.49 -8.18 -16.07
CA ALA A 28 -17.90 -8.88 -14.85
C ALA A 28 -19.10 -8.24 -14.12
N ALA A 29 -19.39 -6.96 -14.39
CA ALA A 29 -20.47 -6.26 -13.71
C ALA A 29 -21.11 -5.19 -14.60
N PRO A 30 -22.39 -4.77 -14.32
CA PRO A 30 -23.05 -3.72 -15.06
C PRO A 30 -22.32 -2.37 -14.86
N ALA A 31 -22.53 -1.44 -15.81
CA ALA A 31 -21.89 -0.11 -15.81
C ALA A 31 -22.19 0.72 -14.54
N SER A 32 -23.26 0.40 -13.80
CA SER A 32 -23.62 1.05 -12.54
C SER A 32 -22.87 0.49 -11.32
N PHE A 33 -22.05 -0.55 -11.48
CA PHE A 33 -21.30 -1.12 -10.36
C PHE A 33 -20.21 -0.17 -9.90
N ALA A 34 -20.10 0.01 -8.58
CA ALA A 34 -19.14 0.92 -7.96
C ALA A 34 -17.75 0.25 -7.87
N TRP A 35 -16.98 0.32 -8.95
CA TRP A 35 -15.56 -0.04 -8.94
C TRP A 35 -14.74 1.04 -8.23
N TYR A 36 -13.60 0.63 -7.64
CA TYR A 36 -12.64 1.61 -7.13
C TYR A 36 -12.15 2.52 -8.25
N PRO A 37 -12.18 3.85 -8.05
CA PRO A 37 -11.78 4.82 -9.06
C PRO A 37 -10.24 4.94 -9.22
N TYR A 38 -9.48 4.31 -8.31
CA TYR A 38 -8.02 4.43 -8.27
C TYR A 38 -7.34 3.35 -9.10
N ASP A 39 -6.34 3.76 -9.86
CA ASP A 39 -5.47 2.84 -10.61
C ASP A 39 -4.32 2.36 -9.72
N SER A 40 -4.46 1.18 -9.12
CA SER A 40 -3.43 0.61 -8.25
C SER A 40 -2.11 0.28 -8.99
N PHE A 41 -2.13 0.15 -10.33
CA PHE A 41 -0.92 -0.14 -11.13
C PHE A 41 0.08 1.03 -11.14
N VAL A 42 -0.34 2.25 -10.80
CA VAL A 42 0.60 3.39 -10.65
C VAL A 42 1.64 3.13 -9.57
N ASN A 43 1.35 2.26 -8.60
CA ASN A 43 2.27 1.87 -7.53
C ASN A 43 3.43 1.01 -8.02
N LEU A 44 3.33 0.35 -9.19
CA LEU A 44 4.40 -0.53 -9.69
C LEU A 44 5.70 0.21 -9.99
N PHE A 45 5.63 1.48 -10.41
CA PHE A 45 6.83 2.26 -10.66
C PHE A 45 7.59 2.58 -9.35
N PRO A 46 6.96 3.14 -8.29
CA PRO A 46 7.62 3.29 -6.98
C PRO A 46 8.15 1.98 -6.41
N LEU A 47 7.39 0.88 -6.48
CA LEU A 47 7.83 -0.43 -6.01
C LEU A 47 9.11 -0.88 -6.70
N GLU A 48 9.15 -0.79 -8.03
CA GLU A 48 10.33 -1.14 -8.81
C GLU A 48 11.54 -0.27 -8.47
N ARG A 49 11.33 1.03 -8.30
CA ARG A 49 12.40 1.95 -7.89
C ARG A 49 12.97 1.59 -6.53
N LEU A 50 12.12 1.34 -5.55
CA LEU A 50 12.54 0.95 -4.19
C LEU A 50 13.31 -0.38 -4.19
N ARG A 51 12.78 -1.37 -4.93
CA ARG A 51 13.44 -2.66 -5.10
C ARG A 51 14.85 -2.52 -5.67
N CYS A 52 14.99 -1.76 -6.76
CA CYS A 52 16.30 -1.50 -7.38
C CYS A 52 17.25 -0.74 -6.45
N MET A 53 16.76 0.24 -5.68
CA MET A 53 17.57 0.98 -4.71
C MET A 53 18.10 0.08 -3.60
N ALA A 54 17.30 -0.91 -3.18
CA ALA A 54 17.68 -1.89 -2.16
C ALA A 54 18.50 -3.08 -2.72
N GLY A 55 18.62 -3.23 -4.05
CA GLY A 55 19.31 -4.36 -4.68
C GLY A 55 18.61 -5.72 -4.45
N LEU A 56 17.28 -5.73 -4.28
CA LEU A 56 16.51 -6.93 -3.96
C LEU A 56 15.67 -7.39 -5.14
N GLU A 57 15.44 -8.69 -5.26
CA GLU A 57 14.52 -9.29 -6.23
C GLU A 57 13.20 -9.72 -5.56
N LEU A 58 12.07 -9.54 -6.25
CA LEU A 58 10.74 -9.89 -5.71
C LEU A 58 10.65 -11.35 -5.25
N LYS A 59 11.24 -12.27 -6.02
CA LYS A 59 11.26 -13.70 -5.67
C LYS A 59 12.09 -13.98 -4.42
N GLU A 60 13.17 -13.25 -4.21
CA GLU A 60 14.01 -13.36 -3.00
C GLU A 60 13.28 -12.81 -1.79
N MET A 61 12.57 -11.67 -1.94
CA MET A 61 11.75 -11.10 -0.86
C MET A 61 10.61 -12.02 -0.46
N ALA A 62 9.89 -12.58 -1.41
CA ALA A 62 8.80 -13.51 -1.13
C ALA A 62 9.31 -14.86 -0.58
N GLY A 63 10.44 -15.35 -1.12
CA GLY A 63 10.93 -16.70 -0.80
C GLY A 63 9.90 -17.76 -1.16
N SER A 64 9.65 -18.70 -0.26
CA SER A 64 8.59 -19.71 -0.37
C SER A 64 7.28 -19.32 0.31
N ARG A 65 7.20 -18.13 0.89
CA ARG A 65 6.03 -17.66 1.64
C ARG A 65 5.08 -16.88 0.72
N PRO A 66 3.78 -16.82 1.06
CA PRO A 66 2.82 -16.03 0.31
C PRO A 66 3.13 -14.54 0.41
N LEU A 67 2.61 -13.79 -0.56
CA LEU A 67 2.51 -12.34 -0.57
C LEU A 67 1.18 -11.94 0.09
N LEU A 68 1.22 -10.91 0.93
CA LEU A 68 0.04 -10.32 1.55
C LEU A 68 -0.29 -8.98 0.88
N ASP A 69 -1.55 -8.78 0.49
CA ASP A 69 -2.06 -7.50 -0.04
C ASP A 69 -3.10 -6.92 0.91
N LEU A 70 -2.72 -5.90 1.69
CA LEU A 70 -3.57 -5.26 2.71
C LEU A 70 -4.24 -4.01 2.14
N GLY A 71 -5.58 -3.97 2.15
CA GLY A 71 -6.37 -2.95 1.48
C GLY A 71 -6.40 -3.19 -0.02
N THR A 72 -6.75 -4.42 -0.41
CA THR A 72 -6.64 -4.89 -1.81
C THR A 72 -7.62 -4.21 -2.78
N ALA A 73 -8.65 -3.53 -2.28
CA ALA A 73 -9.70 -2.88 -3.07
C ALA A 73 -10.41 -3.87 -4.04
N ASP A 74 -10.24 -3.69 -5.36
CA ASP A 74 -10.76 -4.63 -6.38
C ASP A 74 -9.77 -5.74 -6.73
N GLY A 75 -8.63 -5.87 -6.03
CA GLY A 75 -7.66 -6.96 -6.20
C GLY A 75 -6.62 -6.74 -7.30
N ALA A 76 -6.48 -5.54 -7.84
CA ALA A 76 -5.63 -5.27 -9.01
C ALA A 76 -4.20 -5.77 -8.86
N LEU A 77 -3.54 -5.48 -7.73
CA LEU A 77 -2.17 -5.94 -7.46
C LEU A 77 -2.13 -7.39 -7.02
N ALA A 78 -3.10 -7.86 -6.24
CA ALA A 78 -3.18 -9.26 -5.83
C ALA A 78 -3.20 -10.21 -7.05
N PHE A 79 -4.10 -9.98 -7.99
CA PHE A 79 -4.20 -10.80 -9.21
C PHE A 79 -3.00 -10.59 -10.15
N PHE A 80 -2.44 -9.40 -10.19
CA PHE A 80 -1.22 -9.16 -10.95
C PHE A 80 -0.06 -10.00 -10.42
N PHE A 81 0.18 -9.99 -9.10
CA PHE A 81 1.25 -10.80 -8.51
C PHE A 81 0.99 -12.30 -8.61
N GLU A 82 -0.28 -12.74 -8.50
CA GLU A 82 -0.66 -14.12 -8.81
C GLU A 82 -0.27 -14.49 -10.25
N SER A 83 -0.51 -13.61 -11.23
CA SER A 83 -0.14 -13.84 -12.63
C SER A 83 1.38 -13.96 -12.87
N LEU A 84 2.19 -13.47 -11.94
CA LEU A 84 3.66 -13.63 -11.92
C LEU A 84 4.11 -14.90 -11.20
N GLY A 85 3.16 -15.72 -10.70
CA GLY A 85 3.43 -16.99 -10.03
C GLY A 85 3.62 -16.92 -8.52
N PHE A 86 3.22 -15.82 -7.87
CA PHE A 86 3.19 -15.74 -6.42
C PHE A 86 1.90 -16.35 -5.86
N THR A 87 1.99 -17.00 -4.71
CA THR A 87 0.81 -17.26 -3.87
C THR A 87 0.44 -15.97 -3.17
N VAL A 88 -0.81 -15.56 -3.22
CA VAL A 88 -1.25 -14.26 -2.70
C VAL A 88 -2.44 -14.44 -1.75
N HIS A 89 -2.38 -13.73 -0.63
CA HIS A 89 -3.46 -13.53 0.31
C HIS A 89 -3.86 -12.04 0.25
N ALA A 90 -5.10 -11.77 -0.14
CA ALA A 90 -5.66 -10.44 -0.32
C ALA A 90 -6.67 -10.13 0.77
N CYS A 91 -6.48 -9.05 1.49
CA CYS A 91 -7.31 -8.66 2.62
C CYS A 91 -7.88 -7.26 2.42
N ASP A 92 -9.16 -7.09 2.79
CA ASP A 92 -9.82 -5.78 2.86
C ASP A 92 -10.92 -5.83 3.92
N HIS A 93 -11.57 -4.71 4.20
CA HIS A 93 -12.68 -4.66 5.15
C HIS A 93 -13.99 -4.30 4.45
N SER A 94 -14.93 -5.22 4.40
CA SER A 94 -16.22 -5.03 3.72
C SER A 94 -17.03 -3.85 4.27
N GLY A 95 -16.81 -3.48 5.54
CA GLY A 95 -17.47 -2.35 6.19
C GLY A 95 -17.05 -0.97 5.66
N THR A 96 -15.82 -0.84 5.14
CA THR A 96 -15.27 0.41 4.57
C THR A 96 -15.01 0.33 3.07
N ASN A 97 -14.95 -0.88 2.51
CA ASN A 97 -14.76 -1.09 1.07
C ASN A 97 -15.99 -0.62 0.28
N ILE A 98 -15.81 0.22 -0.74
CA ILE A 98 -16.89 0.92 -1.47
C ILE A 98 -17.91 -0.03 -2.12
N ASN A 99 -17.51 -1.23 -2.50
CA ASN A 99 -18.37 -2.26 -3.08
C ASN A 99 -18.51 -3.50 -2.18
N ARG A 100 -18.14 -3.38 -0.89
CA ARG A 100 -18.21 -4.44 0.11
C ARG A 100 -17.46 -5.71 -0.31
N MET A 101 -16.32 -5.52 -0.95
CA MET A 101 -15.47 -6.59 -1.49
C MET A 101 -16.13 -7.45 -2.59
N GLN A 102 -17.22 -6.98 -3.18
CA GLN A 102 -17.82 -7.68 -4.32
C GLN A 102 -16.92 -7.57 -5.56
N GLY A 103 -16.25 -6.42 -5.76
CA GLY A 103 -15.37 -6.19 -6.89
C GLY A 103 -14.25 -7.23 -6.99
N VAL A 104 -13.50 -7.41 -5.90
CA VAL A 104 -12.41 -8.40 -5.86
C VAL A 104 -12.92 -9.83 -6.11
N ARG A 105 -14.10 -10.20 -5.59
CA ARG A 105 -14.70 -11.52 -5.79
C ARG A 105 -15.17 -11.74 -7.23
N LEU A 106 -15.76 -10.73 -7.87
CA LEU A 106 -16.17 -10.79 -9.28
C LEU A 106 -14.97 -10.98 -10.20
N VAL A 107 -13.89 -10.23 -9.97
CA VAL A 107 -12.65 -10.35 -10.75
C VAL A 107 -12.00 -11.71 -10.51
N ALA A 108 -11.94 -12.19 -9.26
CA ALA A 108 -11.41 -13.52 -8.94
C ALA A 108 -12.14 -14.62 -9.72
N ALA A 109 -13.47 -14.58 -9.71
CA ALA A 109 -14.30 -15.55 -10.46
C ALA A 109 -14.02 -15.50 -11.97
N ALA A 110 -13.96 -14.31 -12.54
CA ALA A 110 -13.69 -14.12 -13.97
C ALA A 110 -12.28 -14.56 -14.40
N LEU A 111 -11.30 -14.46 -13.52
CA LEU A 111 -9.92 -14.91 -13.74
C LEU A 111 -9.73 -16.41 -13.47
N GLY A 112 -10.63 -17.07 -12.74
CA GLY A 112 -10.39 -18.40 -12.15
C GLY A 112 -9.23 -18.36 -11.16
N SER A 113 -9.10 -17.25 -10.41
CA SER A 113 -8.00 -16.96 -9.52
C SER A 113 -8.00 -17.87 -8.30
N LYS A 114 -6.80 -18.14 -7.77
CA LYS A 114 -6.56 -18.89 -6.53
C LYS A 114 -6.14 -17.98 -5.37
N VAL A 115 -6.19 -16.66 -5.55
CA VAL A 115 -5.92 -15.69 -4.49
C VAL A 115 -6.87 -15.96 -3.33
N GLU A 116 -6.33 -16.13 -2.13
CA GLU A 116 -7.11 -16.18 -0.90
C GLU A 116 -7.64 -14.79 -0.60
N ILE A 117 -8.96 -14.64 -0.41
CA ILE A 117 -9.60 -13.34 -0.18
C ILE A 117 -10.26 -13.38 1.20
N GLU A 118 -9.77 -12.53 2.11
CA GLU A 118 -10.24 -12.44 3.48
C GLU A 118 -10.84 -11.06 3.79
N ASP A 119 -11.99 -11.08 4.49
CA ASP A 119 -12.65 -9.87 5.02
C ASP A 119 -12.17 -9.64 6.45
N ILE A 120 -11.34 -8.60 6.66
CA ILE A 120 -10.72 -8.31 7.95
C ILE A 120 -10.82 -6.82 8.30
N ASP A 121 -11.13 -6.53 9.55
CA ASP A 121 -10.95 -5.20 10.14
C ASP A 121 -9.57 -5.10 10.79
N LEU A 122 -8.66 -4.35 10.18
CA LEU A 122 -7.31 -4.15 10.71
C LEU A 122 -7.30 -3.45 12.08
N ASP A 123 -8.25 -2.54 12.33
CA ASP A 123 -8.42 -1.88 13.62
C ASP A 123 -9.11 -2.78 14.66
N GLY A 124 -9.82 -3.82 14.20
CA GLY A 124 -10.57 -4.78 15.03
C GLY A 124 -9.70 -5.83 15.75
N GLY A 125 -8.39 -5.65 15.79
CA GLY A 125 -7.49 -6.59 16.47
C GLY A 125 -6.96 -7.70 15.55
N TRP A 126 -6.94 -7.46 14.22
CA TRP A 126 -6.39 -8.38 13.25
C TRP A 126 -5.03 -8.96 13.68
N ALA A 127 -4.90 -10.28 13.56
CA ALA A 127 -3.66 -11.00 13.76
C ALA A 127 -3.44 -11.92 12.56
N PRO A 128 -2.33 -11.77 11.82
CA PRO A 128 -2.02 -12.64 10.68
C PRO A 128 -1.95 -14.10 11.12
N ALA A 129 -2.63 -15.00 10.37
CA ALA A 129 -2.65 -16.42 10.68
C ALA A 129 -1.37 -17.14 10.23
N GLN A 130 -0.57 -16.54 9.38
CA GLN A 130 0.63 -17.14 8.80
C GLN A 130 1.75 -16.11 8.61
N GLU A 131 2.93 -16.60 8.21
CA GLU A 131 4.09 -15.80 7.87
C GLU A 131 4.07 -15.44 6.38
N TYR A 132 4.45 -14.20 6.05
CA TYR A 132 4.53 -13.68 4.68
C TYR A 132 5.97 -13.33 4.32
N GLY A 133 6.35 -13.54 3.06
CA GLY A 133 7.63 -13.09 2.55
C GLY A 133 7.62 -11.60 2.26
N LEU A 134 6.53 -11.11 1.67
CA LEU A 134 6.34 -9.73 1.25
C LEU A 134 4.91 -9.28 1.53
N ALA A 135 4.73 -8.12 2.13
CA ALA A 135 3.46 -7.44 2.26
C ALA A 135 3.40 -6.21 1.35
N LEU A 136 2.25 -5.99 0.73
CA LEU A 136 1.86 -4.75 0.07
C LEU A 136 0.89 -4.03 1.02
N PHE A 137 1.26 -2.84 1.47
CA PHE A 137 0.43 -2.02 2.37
C PHE A 137 0.37 -0.59 1.80
N LEU A 138 -0.40 -0.47 0.70
CA LEU A 138 -0.34 0.65 -0.21
C LEU A 138 -1.61 1.50 -0.13
N GLY A 139 -1.49 2.73 0.38
CA GLY A 139 -2.61 3.67 0.42
C GLY A 139 -3.67 3.37 1.49
N THR A 140 -3.36 2.56 2.50
CA THR A 140 -4.32 2.11 3.52
C THR A 140 -3.99 2.67 4.92
N LEU A 141 -2.71 2.95 5.21
CA LEU A 141 -2.25 3.30 6.56
C LEU A 141 -2.98 4.50 7.15
N TYR A 142 -3.25 5.53 6.34
CA TYR A 142 -3.90 6.77 6.79
C TYR A 142 -5.41 6.61 7.10
N HIS A 143 -6.01 5.48 6.69
CA HIS A 143 -7.39 5.10 7.02
C HIS A 143 -7.53 4.33 8.33
N LEU A 144 -6.41 3.99 8.99
CA LEU A 144 -6.44 3.25 10.25
C LEU A 144 -6.51 4.19 11.44
N LYS A 145 -7.35 3.84 12.43
CA LYS A 145 -7.36 4.53 13.72
C LYS A 145 -6.11 4.25 14.53
N ASN A 146 -5.58 3.02 14.42
CA ASN A 146 -4.40 2.58 15.14
C ASN A 146 -3.30 2.02 14.22
N PRO A 147 -2.69 2.88 13.39
CA PRO A 147 -1.66 2.46 12.43
C PRO A 147 -0.42 1.85 13.09
N PHE A 148 -0.08 2.28 14.32
CA PHE A 148 1.05 1.73 15.08
C PHE A 148 0.85 0.25 15.35
N ALA A 149 -0.30 -0.15 15.90
CA ALA A 149 -0.57 -1.55 16.24
C ALA A 149 -0.57 -2.47 15.01
N VAL A 150 -1.11 -2.00 13.88
CA VAL A 150 -1.13 -2.77 12.64
C VAL A 150 0.27 -2.95 12.08
N LEU A 151 1.08 -1.89 12.01
CA LEU A 151 2.47 -1.96 11.54
C LEU A 151 3.33 -2.85 12.45
N GLU A 152 3.14 -2.78 13.78
CA GLU A 152 3.88 -3.62 14.72
C GLU A 152 3.49 -5.10 14.59
N ARG A 153 2.20 -5.41 14.40
CA ARG A 153 1.76 -6.79 14.14
C ARG A 153 2.31 -7.29 12.81
N LEU A 154 2.23 -6.47 11.77
CA LEU A 154 2.73 -6.83 10.45
C LEU A 154 4.23 -7.14 10.48
N SER A 155 5.05 -6.36 11.22
CA SER A 155 6.49 -6.63 11.36
C SER A 155 6.81 -7.98 12.00
N LYS A 156 5.86 -8.53 12.76
CA LYS A 156 5.98 -9.84 13.39
C LYS A 156 5.67 -11.01 12.44
N HIS A 157 5.03 -10.76 11.31
CA HIS A 157 4.54 -11.79 10.40
C HIS A 157 4.99 -11.64 8.95
N ALA A 158 5.53 -10.49 8.55
CA ALA A 158 6.06 -10.27 7.21
C ALA A 158 7.55 -9.94 7.26
N ARG A 159 8.34 -10.56 6.36
CA ARG A 159 9.77 -10.28 6.27
C ARG A 159 10.02 -8.92 5.63
N TYR A 160 9.34 -8.62 4.52
CA TYR A 160 9.42 -7.35 3.82
C TYR A 160 8.04 -6.71 3.69
N CYS A 161 8.03 -5.37 3.60
CA CYS A 161 6.80 -4.63 3.33
C CYS A 161 7.08 -3.47 2.37
N PHE A 162 6.30 -3.37 1.30
CA PHE A 162 6.13 -2.13 0.57
C PHE A 162 4.99 -1.35 1.23
N LEU A 163 5.35 -0.23 1.85
CA LEU A 163 4.41 0.67 2.50
C LEU A 163 4.25 1.95 1.69
N SER A 164 3.03 2.41 1.46
CA SER A 164 2.81 3.77 1.00
C SER A 164 1.68 4.46 1.74
N THR A 165 1.86 5.76 1.99
CA THR A 165 0.83 6.60 2.60
C THR A 165 1.00 8.05 2.17
N ARG A 166 -0.04 8.85 2.40
CA ARG A 166 0.05 10.31 2.29
C ARG A 166 1.03 10.84 3.32
N VAL A 167 1.76 11.87 2.93
CA VAL A 167 2.60 12.65 3.82
C VAL A 167 2.42 14.14 3.55
N ALA A 168 2.79 14.98 4.49
CA ALA A 168 2.74 16.43 4.32
C ALA A 168 4.05 17.09 4.75
N GLY A 169 4.47 18.07 3.96
CA GLY A 169 5.64 18.90 4.24
C GLY A 169 5.33 20.12 5.11
N TRP A 170 4.06 20.55 5.16
CA TRP A 170 3.60 21.77 5.83
C TRP A 170 2.36 21.54 6.67
N SER A 171 2.10 22.42 7.65
CA SER A 171 0.81 22.52 8.31
C SER A 171 -0.25 23.11 7.35
N PRO A 172 -1.57 22.93 7.59
CA PRO A 172 -2.63 23.44 6.70
C PRO A 172 -2.56 24.96 6.45
N ASP A 173 -2.07 25.73 7.41
CA ASP A 173 -1.89 27.19 7.31
C ASP A 173 -0.51 27.59 6.77
N HIS A 174 0.32 26.64 6.40
CA HIS A 174 1.70 26.82 5.92
C HIS A 174 2.63 27.59 6.87
N THR A 175 2.29 27.65 8.16
CA THR A 175 3.14 28.35 9.17
C THR A 175 4.22 27.44 9.76
N VAL A 176 4.02 26.11 9.71
CA VAL A 176 4.95 25.13 10.27
C VAL A 176 5.44 24.18 9.19
N GLU A 177 6.77 24.12 8.96
CA GLU A 177 7.40 23.13 8.11
C GLU A 177 7.46 21.77 8.84
N LEU A 178 6.64 20.81 8.40
CA LEU A 178 6.59 19.45 8.95
C LEU A 178 7.67 18.54 8.33
N GLY A 179 8.22 18.91 7.19
CA GLY A 179 9.17 18.08 6.42
C GLY A 179 10.43 17.69 7.18
N ARG A 180 10.76 18.37 8.29
CA ARG A 180 11.93 18.11 9.15
C ARG A 180 11.57 17.62 10.56
N VAL A 181 10.29 17.62 10.90
CA VAL A 181 9.81 17.26 12.25
C VAL A 181 9.08 15.92 12.17
N PRO A 182 9.42 14.92 13.00
CA PRO A 182 8.68 13.66 13.03
C PRO A 182 7.33 13.86 13.72
N ALA A 183 6.31 14.14 12.93
CA ALA A 183 4.95 14.46 13.36
C ALA A 183 3.90 13.60 12.65
N ALA A 184 2.71 13.56 13.22
CA ALA A 184 1.49 13.07 12.60
C ALA A 184 0.39 14.11 12.84
N TYR A 185 -0.33 14.45 11.78
CA TYR A 185 -1.49 15.32 11.82
C TYR A 185 -2.74 14.45 11.89
N LEU A 186 -3.64 14.74 12.83
CA LEU A 186 -4.93 14.08 12.96
C LEU A 186 -5.96 14.90 12.19
N LEU A 187 -6.54 14.29 11.17
CA LEU A 187 -7.55 14.92 10.32
C LEU A 187 -8.93 14.97 11.00
N ALA A 188 -9.64 16.06 10.81
CA ALA A 188 -11.08 16.11 11.04
C ALA A 188 -11.83 15.33 9.95
N PRO A 189 -13.05 14.82 10.21
CA PRO A 189 -13.76 13.92 9.29
C PRO A 189 -14.02 14.47 7.89
N ASP A 190 -14.09 15.79 7.73
CA ASP A 190 -14.41 16.51 6.49
C ASP A 190 -13.22 17.33 5.95
N GLU A 191 -12.06 17.23 6.57
CA GLU A 191 -10.90 18.10 6.28
C GLU A 191 -10.17 17.72 4.99
N CYS A 192 -10.31 16.47 4.52
CA CYS A 192 -9.62 16.02 3.31
C CYS A 192 -10.48 15.07 2.48
N ASN A 193 -10.73 15.42 1.21
CA ASN A 193 -11.48 14.66 0.22
C ASN A 193 -12.91 14.27 0.65
N GLN A 194 -13.47 14.91 1.68
CA GLN A 194 -14.77 14.55 2.29
C GLN A 194 -14.84 13.05 2.65
N ASP A 195 -13.70 12.46 2.98
CA ASP A 195 -13.58 11.04 3.34
C ASP A 195 -13.37 10.90 4.84
N THR A 196 -14.44 10.53 5.54
CA THR A 196 -14.45 10.36 7.00
C THR A 196 -13.59 9.22 7.50
N THR A 197 -13.03 8.42 6.61
CA THR A 197 -12.10 7.33 6.95
C THR A 197 -10.63 7.76 6.93
N ASN A 198 -10.33 9.01 6.56
CA ASN A 198 -8.99 9.57 6.65
C ASN A 198 -8.72 10.05 8.09
N TYR A 199 -7.77 9.42 8.78
CA TYR A 199 -7.43 9.79 10.16
C TYR A 199 -6.09 10.52 10.27
N TRP A 200 -5.07 10.11 9.51
CA TRP A 200 -3.70 10.55 9.74
C TRP A 200 -3.00 11.00 8.47
N VAL A 201 -2.27 12.10 8.57
CA VAL A 201 -1.23 12.45 7.59
C VAL A 201 0.10 12.60 8.33
N PHE A 202 1.09 11.80 7.96
CA PHE A 202 2.39 11.82 8.59
C PHE A 202 3.30 12.84 7.91
N SER A 203 4.22 13.43 8.67
CA SER A 203 5.38 14.05 8.04
C SER A 203 6.31 12.94 7.49
N PRO A 204 7.14 13.23 6.46
CA PRO A 204 8.09 12.24 5.96
C PRO A 204 8.99 11.62 7.04
N PRO A 205 9.63 12.37 7.96
CA PRO A 205 10.38 11.77 9.06
C PRO A 205 9.49 11.10 10.11
N GLY A 206 8.22 11.53 10.25
CA GLY A 206 7.25 10.89 11.14
C GLY A 206 6.89 9.48 10.71
N LEU A 207 6.67 9.28 9.40
CA LEU A 207 6.40 7.95 8.84
C LEU A 207 7.59 7.00 9.02
N VAL A 208 8.81 7.47 8.75
CA VAL A 208 10.03 6.67 8.96
C VAL A 208 10.14 6.26 10.44
N ARG A 209 9.99 7.21 11.35
CA ARG A 209 10.06 6.93 12.80
C ARG A 209 8.95 5.98 13.26
N LEU A 210 7.74 6.11 12.72
CA LEU A 210 6.66 5.17 13.01
C LEU A 210 7.05 3.75 12.59
N ALA A 211 7.55 3.57 11.36
CA ALA A 211 7.98 2.26 10.87
C ALA A 211 9.08 1.67 11.75
N GLU A 212 10.12 2.43 12.08
CA GLU A 212 11.22 1.99 12.95
C GLU A 212 10.73 1.59 14.35
N ARG A 213 9.83 2.38 14.93
CA ARG A 213 9.23 2.07 16.24
C ARG A 213 8.35 0.83 16.24
N CYS A 214 7.83 0.45 15.07
CA CYS A 214 7.03 -0.78 14.87
C CYS A 214 7.88 -2.01 14.52
N GLY A 215 9.22 -1.93 14.61
CA GLY A 215 10.12 -3.06 14.37
C GLY A 215 10.50 -3.25 12.90
N TRP A 216 10.50 -2.18 12.10
CA TRP A 216 10.92 -2.19 10.73
C TRP A 216 12.24 -1.44 10.54
N ARG A 217 13.10 -1.94 9.65
CA ARG A 217 14.25 -1.23 9.10
C ARG A 217 13.89 -0.69 7.72
N VAL A 218 14.09 0.60 7.48
CA VAL A 218 13.87 1.23 6.18
C VAL A 218 15.05 0.94 5.27
N LEU A 219 14.83 0.17 4.19
CA LEU A 219 15.85 -0.16 3.20
C LEU A 219 15.94 0.88 2.08
N ALA A 220 14.80 1.41 1.68
CA ALA A 220 14.71 2.45 0.64
C ALA A 220 13.47 3.31 0.86
N SER A 221 13.54 4.57 0.40
CA SER A 221 12.45 5.55 0.48
C SER A 221 12.36 6.36 -0.80
N LEU A 222 11.14 6.60 -1.26
CA LEU A 222 10.84 7.43 -2.42
C LEU A 222 9.62 8.31 -2.11
N ARG A 223 9.66 9.56 -2.50
CA ARG A 223 8.51 10.48 -2.40
C ARG A 223 8.06 10.92 -3.78
N THR A 224 6.74 11.01 -3.98
CA THR A 224 6.07 11.46 -5.20
C THR A 224 5.05 12.53 -4.84
N GLY A 225 4.58 13.31 -5.82
CA GLY A 225 3.63 14.40 -5.59
C GLY A 225 4.30 15.74 -5.25
N ALA A 226 3.50 16.71 -4.83
CA ALA A 226 3.94 18.07 -4.54
C ALA A 226 4.63 18.15 -3.16
N ARG A 227 5.85 18.72 -3.14
CA ARG A 227 6.68 18.85 -1.92
C ARG A 227 6.18 19.89 -0.92
N ASP A 228 5.32 20.76 -1.36
CA ASP A 228 4.67 21.81 -0.59
C ASP A 228 3.26 21.43 -0.13
N SER A 229 2.90 20.13 -0.24
CA SER A 229 1.62 19.64 0.21
C SER A 229 1.46 19.76 1.74
N ASP A 230 0.24 20.02 2.16
CA ASP A 230 -0.23 20.00 3.53
C ASP A 230 -1.23 18.84 3.74
N PRO A 231 -1.70 18.57 4.98
CA PRO A 231 -2.62 17.48 5.25
C PRO A 231 -3.97 17.56 4.51
N THR A 232 -4.40 18.75 4.10
CA THR A 232 -5.69 18.99 3.43
C THR A 232 -5.58 19.01 1.91
N THR A 233 -4.38 18.90 1.35
CA THR A 233 -4.15 18.90 -0.10
C THR A 233 -4.85 17.71 -0.76
N GLU A 234 -5.81 17.96 -1.64
CA GLU A 234 -6.59 16.91 -2.32
C GLU A 234 -5.94 16.45 -3.62
N ALA A 235 -5.55 17.39 -4.49
CA ALA A 235 -4.97 17.10 -5.79
C ALA A 235 -3.43 17.17 -5.75
N GLY A 236 -2.78 16.10 -6.24
CA GLY A 236 -1.31 16.05 -6.29
C GLY A 236 -0.67 15.90 -4.91
N ASP A 237 -1.38 15.32 -3.96
CA ASP A 237 -0.91 15.05 -2.60
C ASP A 237 0.48 14.38 -2.61
N GLU A 238 1.30 14.73 -1.63
CA GLU A 238 2.60 14.06 -1.47
C GLU A 238 2.40 12.67 -0.88
N ARG A 239 3.05 11.68 -1.48
CA ARG A 239 3.08 10.30 -1.00
C ARG A 239 4.50 9.85 -0.76
N GLN A 240 4.71 9.15 0.34
CA GLN A 240 5.95 8.47 0.62
C GLN A 240 5.78 6.97 0.49
N PHE A 241 6.72 6.36 -0.22
CA PHE A 241 6.85 4.92 -0.39
C PHE A 241 8.09 4.46 0.35
N LEU A 242 7.96 3.40 1.14
CA LEU A 242 9.04 2.77 1.87
C LEU A 242 9.13 1.30 1.48
N LEU A 243 10.36 0.81 1.30
CA LEU A 243 10.66 -0.61 1.36
C LEU A 243 11.23 -0.90 2.74
N LEU A 244 10.56 -1.77 3.46
CA LEU A 244 10.82 -2.11 4.84
C LEU A 244 11.26 -3.57 4.95
N GLU A 245 12.18 -3.83 5.89
CA GLU A 245 12.55 -5.19 6.32
C GLU A 245 12.29 -5.33 7.81
N SER A 246 11.68 -6.44 8.22
CA SER A 246 11.44 -6.73 9.62
C SER A 246 12.75 -6.89 10.39
N SER A 247 12.89 -6.20 11.52
CA SER A 247 14.04 -6.32 12.44
C SER A 247 14.00 -7.59 13.29
N ARG A 248 13.16 -8.57 12.97
CA ARG A 248 13.06 -9.84 13.70
C ARG A 248 14.39 -10.59 13.64
N GLY A 249 15.00 -10.78 14.78
CA GLY A 249 16.26 -11.48 14.96
C GLY A 249 17.44 -10.60 15.33
N GLU A 250 17.32 -9.27 15.26
CA GLU A 250 18.31 -8.35 15.80
C GLU A 250 17.84 -7.82 17.19
N PRO A 251 18.70 -7.83 18.22
CA PRO A 251 18.34 -7.21 19.49
C PRO A 251 18.12 -5.72 19.26
N ILE A 252 17.00 -5.20 19.74
CA ILE A 252 16.71 -3.75 19.76
C ILE A 252 17.79 -3.10 20.62
N SER A 253 18.73 -2.40 19.99
CA SER A 253 19.77 -1.60 20.65
C SER A 253 19.20 -0.33 21.24
#